data_2cb728d4ade1314f454f016690ad128a
#
_entry.id   2cb728d4ade1314f454f016690ad128a
#
_cell.length_a   1.000
_cell.length_b   1.000
_cell.length_c   1.000
_cell.angle_alpha   90.00
_cell.angle_beta   90.00
_cell.angle_gamma   90.00
#
_symmetry.space_group_name_H-M   'P 1'
#
loop_
_entity.id
_entity.type
_entity.pdbx_description
1 polymer ?
#
loop_
_entity_poly.entity_id
_entity_poly.type
_entity_poly.pdbx_seq_one_letter_code
_entity_poly.pdbx_strand_id
1 'polypeptide(L)'
;YPELGILVMARPTLSKVLYLQQIGRGLRKTDRKKNVIVIDVVDEYGAMVKACNMHSIFANPYYVPFGDITKMDYKPGEMVIIDGMEERIERISEVDIDSFEDKYGNYLSQEQIAREYFVSTGTVISWIKKGKIIPSAEYKFGSRSIYLFSPDDVEKYRKELNIKEHNDNTIKQDFFDFLEERDYSLSYKMPFMLSFIKAVNTIGDADIEKVLDGYIGFYQNRIDRGLPVDRSTCPYNQKTLKDRKAISRNMLTNPFEKFERKRFLYYSKDLSVISMNHALYSQMTEEDWTRVKEQLTEDLKNYYAEMGGI
;
A
#
# COMPACT_ATOMS: atom_id res chain seq x y z
N TYR A 1 10.56 22.35 -17.66
CA TYR A 1 10.65 23.82 -17.40
C TYR A 1 11.98 24.08 -16.70
N PRO A 2 13.00 24.62 -17.42
CA PRO A 2 14.34 24.78 -16.86
C PRO A 2 14.46 25.82 -15.74
N GLU A 3 13.49 26.69 -15.58
CA GLU A 3 13.51 27.78 -14.59
C GLU A 3 12.63 27.50 -13.35
N LEU A 4 12.10 26.28 -13.20
CA LEU A 4 11.26 25.92 -12.08
C LEU A 4 12.08 25.93 -10.79
N GLY A 5 11.79 26.86 -9.88
CA GLY A 5 12.46 27.00 -8.58
C GLY A 5 11.75 26.23 -7.45
N ILE A 6 10.45 25.95 -7.60
CA ILE A 6 9.66 25.26 -6.61
C ILE A 6 8.84 24.18 -7.31
N LEU A 7 8.86 22.97 -6.77
CA LEU A 7 8.05 21.85 -7.21
C LEU A 7 7.17 21.37 -6.05
N VAL A 8 5.87 21.41 -6.23
CA VAL A 8 4.92 20.93 -5.21
C VAL A 8 4.38 19.56 -5.65
N MET A 9 4.66 18.54 -4.87
CA MET A 9 4.15 17.19 -5.07
C MET A 9 2.82 17.07 -4.33
N ALA A 10 1.75 17.57 -4.94
CA ALA A 10 0.42 17.63 -4.34
C ALA A 10 -0.37 16.30 -4.49
N ARG A 11 0.14 15.34 -5.24
CA ARG A 11 -0.50 14.04 -5.42
C ARG A 11 0.49 12.92 -5.07
N PRO A 12 0.14 12.10 -4.07
CA PRO A 12 0.97 10.96 -3.71
C PRO A 12 1.00 9.93 -4.84
N THR A 13 2.13 9.27 -4.98
CA THR A 13 2.29 8.13 -5.88
C THR A 13 3.05 7.02 -5.17
N LEU A 14 2.67 5.79 -5.46
CA LEU A 14 3.38 4.59 -5.00
C LEU A 14 4.49 4.17 -5.96
N SER A 15 4.47 4.73 -7.17
CA SER A 15 5.48 4.44 -8.19
C SER A 15 6.69 5.33 -7.99
N LYS A 16 7.81 4.73 -7.57
CA LYS A 16 9.11 5.41 -7.49
C LYS A 16 9.49 6.04 -8.83
N VAL A 17 9.28 5.31 -9.93
CA VAL A 17 9.59 5.79 -11.28
C VAL A 17 8.79 7.05 -11.61
N LEU A 18 7.48 7.02 -11.34
CA LEU A 18 6.61 8.18 -11.60
C LEU A 18 7.02 9.38 -10.73
N TYR A 19 7.34 9.14 -9.46
CA TYR A 19 7.81 10.18 -8.54
C TYR A 19 9.11 10.81 -9.04
N LEU A 20 10.10 9.99 -9.40
CA LEU A 20 11.38 10.46 -9.94
C LEU A 20 11.21 11.20 -11.28
N GLN A 21 10.32 10.75 -12.16
CA GLN A 21 10.01 11.46 -13.40
C GLN A 21 9.38 12.85 -13.15
N GLN A 22 8.53 12.94 -12.14
CA GLN A 22 7.91 14.22 -11.76
C GLN A 22 8.95 15.18 -11.18
N ILE A 23 9.80 14.70 -10.27
CA ILE A 23 10.91 15.51 -9.72
C ILE A 23 11.91 15.88 -10.80
N GLY A 24 12.30 14.94 -11.64
CA GLY A 24 13.29 15.14 -12.72
C GLY A 24 12.93 16.28 -13.69
N ARG A 25 11.63 16.56 -13.84
CA ARG A 25 11.17 17.74 -14.60
C ARG A 25 11.59 19.07 -13.96
N GLY A 26 11.69 19.09 -12.64
CA GLY A 26 12.13 20.24 -11.85
C GLY A 26 13.64 20.30 -11.63
N LEU A 27 14.34 19.16 -11.64
CA LEU A 27 15.75 19.06 -11.28
C LEU A 27 16.73 19.38 -12.43
N ARG A 28 16.26 19.65 -13.64
CA ARG A 28 17.15 20.00 -14.75
C ARG A 28 18.01 21.21 -14.41
N LYS A 29 19.32 21.02 -14.42
CA LYS A 29 20.31 22.08 -14.20
C LYS A 29 20.25 23.10 -15.34
N THR A 30 20.35 24.37 -14.98
CA THR A 30 20.58 25.47 -15.89
C THR A 30 21.63 26.41 -15.28
N ASP A 31 22.31 27.21 -16.07
CA ASP A 31 23.34 28.15 -15.57
C ASP A 31 22.82 29.13 -14.51
N ARG A 32 21.53 29.34 -14.47
CA ARG A 32 20.86 30.28 -13.53
C ARG A 32 20.26 29.61 -12.31
N LYS A 33 20.08 28.28 -12.33
CA LYS A 33 19.36 27.55 -11.29
C LYS A 33 20.33 26.66 -10.51
N LYS A 34 20.55 27.01 -9.27
CA LYS A 34 21.40 26.22 -8.36
C LYS A 34 20.63 25.18 -7.58
N ASN A 35 19.38 25.46 -7.22
CA ASN A 35 18.57 24.62 -6.33
C ASN A 35 17.12 24.56 -6.78
N VAL A 36 16.42 23.50 -6.39
CA VAL A 36 14.96 23.36 -6.47
C VAL A 36 14.44 23.03 -5.08
N ILE A 37 13.41 23.72 -4.68
CA ILE A 37 12.66 23.38 -3.46
C ILE A 37 11.57 22.36 -3.86
N VAL A 38 11.61 21.18 -3.28
CA VAL A 38 10.57 20.19 -3.45
C VAL A 38 9.71 20.19 -2.18
N ILE A 39 8.43 20.49 -2.35
CA ILE A 39 7.42 20.43 -1.28
C ILE A 39 6.60 19.18 -1.50
N ASP A 40 6.80 18.17 -0.67
CA ASP A 40 5.93 17.01 -0.61
C ASP A 40 4.74 17.32 0.30
N VAL A 41 3.54 17.30 -0.27
CA VAL A 41 2.33 17.32 0.55
C VAL A 41 2.11 15.92 1.09
N VAL A 42 2.70 15.65 2.25
CA VAL A 42 2.58 14.37 2.94
C VAL A 42 1.32 14.43 3.78
N ASP A 43 0.27 13.76 3.33
CA ASP A 43 -0.89 13.48 4.18
C ASP A 43 -0.65 12.14 4.89
N GLU A 44 -1.24 11.95 6.06
CA GLU A 44 -1.39 10.63 6.67
C GLU A 44 -2.32 9.77 5.78
N TYR A 45 -1.80 9.25 4.69
CA TYR A 45 -2.52 8.35 3.77
C TYR A 45 -2.87 7.01 4.43
N GLY A 46 -3.32 7.03 5.68
CA GLY A 46 -3.64 5.85 6.45
C GLY A 46 -2.44 4.89 6.59
N ALA A 47 -2.48 3.97 7.53
CA ALA A 47 -1.40 3.02 7.83
C ALA A 47 -1.02 2.09 6.64
N MET A 48 -1.70 2.17 5.50
CA MET A 48 -1.63 1.17 4.45
C MET A 48 -0.79 1.52 3.24
N VAL A 49 -0.60 2.80 2.96
CA VAL A 49 0.05 3.23 1.73
C VAL A 49 1.07 4.31 2.04
N LYS A 50 2.33 3.94 2.16
CA LYS A 50 3.41 4.93 2.17
C LYS A 50 3.64 5.39 0.74
N ALA A 51 3.14 6.58 0.41
CA ALA A 51 3.45 7.24 -0.84
C ALA A 51 4.96 7.44 -0.97
N CYS A 52 5.47 7.42 -2.19
CA CYS A 52 6.83 7.83 -2.45
C CYS A 52 7.00 9.30 -2.08
N ASN A 53 8.04 9.60 -1.33
CA ASN A 53 8.50 10.93 -0.99
C ASN A 53 10.03 10.97 -1.01
N MET A 54 10.62 12.14 -0.87
CA MET A 54 12.08 12.29 -0.85
C MET A 54 12.75 11.41 0.20
N HIS A 55 12.17 11.30 1.40
CA HIS A 55 12.69 10.41 2.45
C HIS A 55 12.65 8.93 2.06
N SER A 56 11.54 8.49 1.47
CA SER A 56 11.38 7.08 1.09
C SER A 56 12.29 6.66 -0.06
N ILE A 57 12.71 7.62 -0.90
CA ILE A 57 13.52 7.35 -2.09
C ILE A 57 15.01 7.47 -1.80
N PHE A 58 15.41 8.54 -1.12
CA PHE A 58 16.83 8.82 -0.91
C PHE A 58 17.34 8.30 0.43
N ALA A 59 16.45 7.75 1.28
CA ALA A 59 16.79 7.25 2.60
C ALA A 59 17.67 8.21 3.39
N ASN A 60 17.47 9.50 3.18
CA ASN A 60 18.26 10.54 3.82
C ASN A 60 17.62 10.92 5.16
N PRO A 61 18.18 10.47 6.29
CA PRO A 61 17.65 10.79 7.62
C PRO A 61 17.74 12.29 7.95
N TYR A 62 18.47 13.06 7.16
CA TYR A 62 18.80 14.45 7.41
C TYR A 62 18.00 15.41 6.54
N TYR A 63 17.02 14.91 5.80
CA TYR A 63 16.06 15.78 5.14
C TYR A 63 15.18 16.43 6.18
N VAL A 64 15.44 17.68 6.47
CA VAL A 64 14.62 18.52 7.35
C VAL A 64 13.58 19.19 6.48
N PRO A 65 12.29 18.81 6.52
CA PRO A 65 11.29 19.31 5.59
C PRO A 65 11.03 20.80 5.72
N PHE A 66 11.35 21.41 6.88
CA PHE A 66 11.12 22.83 7.18
C PHE A 66 12.37 23.58 7.60
N GLY A 67 13.55 23.01 7.40
CA GLY A 67 14.81 23.68 7.70
C GLY A 67 15.24 24.66 6.60
N ASP A 68 16.05 25.64 6.95
CA ASP A 68 16.75 26.45 5.98
C ASP A 68 17.80 25.60 5.27
N ILE A 69 17.43 25.08 4.10
CA ILE A 69 18.24 24.18 3.28
C ILE A 69 19.58 24.83 2.85
N THR A 70 19.70 26.13 3.03
CA THR A 70 20.92 26.88 2.69
C THR A 70 21.96 26.84 3.80
N LYS A 71 21.59 26.39 5.01
CA LYS A 71 22.49 26.26 6.15
C LYS A 71 22.62 24.79 6.53
N MET A 72 23.48 24.07 5.81
CA MET A 72 23.91 22.72 6.23
C MET A 72 24.97 22.80 7.34
N ASP A 73 24.71 23.56 8.39
CA ASP A 73 25.58 23.66 9.57
C ASP A 73 25.30 22.59 10.62
N TYR A 74 24.42 21.63 10.31
CA TYR A 74 24.10 20.51 11.22
C TYR A 74 25.30 19.61 11.41
N LYS A 75 25.60 19.29 12.67
CA LYS A 75 26.70 18.40 13.04
C LYS A 75 26.18 17.04 13.50
N PRO A 76 26.91 15.94 13.25
CA PRO A 76 26.58 14.66 13.84
C PRO A 76 26.45 14.76 15.37
N GLY A 77 25.37 14.20 15.92
CA GLY A 77 25.06 14.29 17.36
C GLY A 77 24.11 15.42 17.74
N GLU A 78 23.82 16.36 16.83
CA GLU A 78 22.85 17.43 17.05
C GLU A 78 21.42 16.88 17.04
N MET A 79 20.56 17.49 17.86
CA MET A 79 19.13 17.16 17.90
C MET A 79 18.36 18.05 16.94
N VAL A 80 17.49 17.45 16.14
CA VAL A 80 16.59 18.16 15.23
C VAL A 80 15.17 17.68 15.45
N ILE A 81 14.20 18.49 15.12
CA ILE A 81 12.78 18.13 15.16
C ILE A 81 12.33 17.81 13.73
N ILE A 82 11.93 16.56 13.52
CA ILE A 82 11.39 16.07 12.24
C ILE A 82 9.98 15.54 12.53
N ASP A 83 8.97 16.08 11.86
CA ASP A 83 7.57 15.71 12.05
C ASP A 83 7.11 15.76 13.53
N GLY A 84 7.63 16.74 14.31
CA GLY A 84 7.33 16.90 15.72
C GLY A 84 8.02 15.91 16.67
N MET A 85 8.91 15.07 16.16
CA MET A 85 9.75 14.16 16.96
C MET A 85 11.18 14.67 17.03
N GLU A 86 11.80 14.52 18.19
CA GLU A 86 13.23 14.79 18.37
C GLU A 86 14.05 13.64 17.79
N GLU A 87 14.88 13.95 16.81
CA GLU A 87 15.79 13.01 16.17
C GLU A 87 17.25 13.46 16.32
N ARG A 88 18.13 12.53 16.58
CA ARG A 88 19.55 12.82 16.66
C ARG A 88 20.19 12.65 15.28
N ILE A 89 20.95 13.66 14.86
CA ILE A 89 21.72 13.57 13.61
C ILE A 89 22.87 12.57 13.81
N GLU A 90 22.76 11.41 13.16
CA GLU A 90 23.83 10.39 13.22
C GLU A 90 24.91 10.68 12.17
N ARG A 91 24.51 11.11 10.99
CA ARG A 91 25.39 11.35 9.86
C ARG A 91 24.79 12.36 8.90
N ILE A 92 25.61 13.20 8.34
CA ILE A 92 25.25 14.09 7.21
C ILE A 92 25.96 13.55 5.97
N SER A 93 25.22 13.37 4.89
CA SER A 93 25.78 12.94 3.60
C SER A 93 25.15 13.72 2.46
N GLU A 94 25.96 14.14 1.54
CA GLU A 94 25.50 14.70 0.27
C GLU A 94 25.05 13.56 -0.65
N VAL A 95 23.90 13.69 -1.26
CA VAL A 95 23.37 12.73 -2.23
C VAL A 95 23.27 13.42 -3.58
N ASP A 96 24.04 12.93 -4.54
CA ASP A 96 23.88 13.30 -5.94
C ASP A 96 22.68 12.53 -6.51
N ILE A 97 21.61 13.27 -6.76
CA ILE A 97 20.33 12.71 -7.22
C ILE A 97 20.47 12.06 -8.59
N ASP A 98 21.21 12.68 -9.48
CA ASP A 98 21.44 12.17 -10.84
C ASP A 98 22.18 10.82 -10.78
N SER A 99 23.26 10.74 -9.99
CA SER A 99 24.00 9.49 -9.77
C SER A 99 23.18 8.42 -9.06
N PHE A 100 22.26 8.80 -8.17
CA PHE A 100 21.39 7.85 -7.50
C PHE A 100 20.36 7.26 -8.46
N GLU A 101 19.76 8.10 -9.33
CA GLU A 101 18.81 7.65 -10.34
C GLU A 101 19.48 6.73 -11.35
N ASP A 102 20.65 7.12 -11.86
CA ASP A 102 21.44 6.29 -12.77
C ASP A 102 21.77 4.92 -12.18
N LYS A 103 22.12 4.89 -10.90
CA LYS A 103 22.53 3.65 -10.23
C LYS A 103 21.37 2.79 -9.75
N TYR A 104 20.30 3.39 -9.24
CA TYR A 104 19.24 2.69 -8.54
C TYR A 104 17.84 2.96 -9.12
N GLY A 105 17.72 3.67 -10.22
CA GLY A 105 16.43 4.06 -10.81
C GLY A 105 15.49 2.88 -11.08
N ASN A 106 16.07 1.74 -11.45
CA ASN A 106 15.33 0.51 -11.73
C ASN A 106 15.26 -0.47 -10.54
N TYR A 107 15.86 -0.12 -9.39
CA TYR A 107 15.84 -1.03 -8.24
C TYR A 107 14.49 -0.98 -7.52
N LEU A 108 14.08 -2.12 -7.01
CA LEU A 108 12.86 -2.25 -6.23
C LEU A 108 13.18 -2.17 -4.73
N SER A 109 12.37 -1.42 -3.99
CA SER A 109 12.41 -1.45 -2.53
C SER A 109 11.81 -2.76 -1.99
N GLN A 110 12.03 -3.04 -0.72
CA GLN A 110 11.44 -4.20 -0.04
C GLN A 110 9.91 -4.21 -0.10
N GLU A 111 9.26 -3.05 -0.11
CA GLU A 111 7.82 -2.92 -0.25
C GLU A 111 7.37 -3.25 -1.68
N GLN A 112 8.13 -2.80 -2.67
CA GLN A 112 7.86 -3.10 -4.07
C GLN A 112 8.05 -4.58 -4.38
N ILE A 113 9.14 -5.20 -3.86
CA ILE A 113 9.34 -6.65 -3.96
C ILE A 113 8.21 -7.44 -3.29
N ALA A 114 7.77 -7.02 -2.10
CA ALA A 114 6.67 -7.67 -1.43
C ALA A 114 5.41 -7.71 -2.31
N ARG A 115 5.15 -6.62 -3.05
CA ARG A 115 4.04 -6.56 -4.01
C ARG A 115 4.28 -7.41 -5.25
N GLU A 116 5.52 -7.41 -5.78
CA GLU A 116 5.87 -8.27 -6.93
C GLU A 116 5.71 -9.75 -6.61
N TYR A 117 6.00 -10.14 -5.38
CA TYR A 117 5.95 -11.53 -4.93
C TYR A 117 4.62 -11.92 -4.24
N PHE A 118 3.66 -11.00 -4.17
CA PHE A 118 2.36 -11.18 -3.49
C PHE A 118 2.49 -11.62 -2.02
N VAL A 119 3.53 -11.15 -1.36
CA VAL A 119 3.80 -11.41 0.06
C VAL A 119 3.75 -10.12 0.88
N SER A 120 3.77 -10.24 2.21
CA SER A 120 3.88 -9.07 3.09
C SER A 120 5.31 -8.53 3.12
N THR A 121 5.48 -7.22 3.37
CA THR A 121 6.80 -6.61 3.61
C THR A 121 7.52 -7.30 4.77
N GLY A 122 6.77 -7.73 5.81
CA GLY A 122 7.32 -8.50 6.92
C GLY A 122 7.93 -9.84 6.48
N THR A 123 7.34 -10.49 5.46
CA THR A 123 7.89 -11.73 4.88
C THR A 123 9.22 -11.44 4.19
N VAL A 124 9.32 -10.38 3.38
CA VAL A 124 10.56 -9.98 2.71
C VAL A 124 11.65 -9.67 3.74
N ILE A 125 11.33 -8.87 4.77
CA ILE A 125 12.27 -8.58 5.86
C ILE A 125 12.72 -9.85 6.60
N SER A 126 11.80 -10.80 6.82
CA SER A 126 12.15 -12.10 7.42
C SER A 126 13.10 -12.91 6.52
N TRP A 127 12.91 -12.87 5.21
CA TRP A 127 13.82 -13.55 4.26
C TRP A 127 15.21 -12.91 4.26
N ILE A 128 15.30 -11.58 4.30
CA ILE A 128 16.57 -10.86 4.43
C ILE A 128 17.29 -11.28 5.73
N LYS A 129 16.58 -11.22 6.87
CA LYS A 129 17.14 -11.62 8.18
C LYS A 129 17.60 -13.07 8.24
N LYS A 130 16.94 -13.95 7.50
CA LYS A 130 17.30 -15.38 7.40
C LYS A 130 18.34 -15.68 6.32
N GLY A 131 18.82 -14.65 5.61
CA GLY A 131 19.78 -14.81 4.51
C GLY A 131 19.23 -15.54 3.29
N LYS A 132 17.90 -15.65 3.14
CA LYS A 132 17.28 -16.27 1.97
C LYS A 132 17.36 -15.37 0.73
N ILE A 133 17.32 -14.06 0.93
CA ILE A 133 17.57 -13.04 -0.08
C ILE A 133 18.54 -12.01 0.46
N ILE A 134 19.40 -11.50 -0.40
CA ILE A 134 20.41 -10.50 -0.07
C ILE A 134 20.09 -9.25 -0.90
N PRO A 135 19.86 -8.10 -0.26
CA PRO A 135 19.63 -6.86 -0.99
C PRO A 135 20.88 -6.42 -1.74
N SER A 136 20.70 -5.88 -2.94
CA SER A 136 21.79 -5.30 -3.75
C SER A 136 22.37 -4.04 -3.11
N ALA A 137 21.56 -3.31 -2.35
CA ALA A 137 21.97 -2.17 -1.56
C ALA A 137 21.11 -2.03 -0.29
N GLU A 138 21.72 -1.48 0.76
CA GLU A 138 21.05 -1.14 2.02
C GLU A 138 21.36 0.31 2.37
N TYR A 139 20.31 1.07 2.67
CA TYR A 139 20.41 2.42 3.23
C TYR A 139 19.88 2.41 4.65
N LYS A 140 20.70 2.81 5.59
CA LYS A 140 20.32 2.94 7.00
C LYS A 140 19.73 4.31 7.27
N PHE A 141 18.58 4.30 7.90
CA PHE A 141 17.81 5.45 8.28
C PHE A 141 17.53 5.39 9.79
N GLY A 142 18.40 5.98 10.60
CA GLY A 142 18.36 5.79 12.04
C GLY A 142 18.36 4.31 12.41
N SER A 143 17.32 3.84 13.08
CA SER A 143 17.13 2.43 13.41
C SER A 143 16.50 1.59 12.29
N ARG A 144 16.14 2.19 11.16
CA ARG A 144 15.48 1.52 10.03
C ARG A 144 16.45 1.32 8.88
N SER A 145 16.24 0.23 8.15
CA SER A 145 16.95 -0.04 6.90
C SER A 145 15.97 -0.06 5.74
N ILE A 146 16.36 0.55 4.64
CA ILE A 146 15.70 0.43 3.34
C ILE A 146 16.57 -0.47 2.49
N TYR A 147 16.00 -1.56 2.03
CA TYR A 147 16.66 -2.54 1.19
C TYR A 147 16.25 -2.34 -0.26
N LEU A 148 17.22 -2.32 -1.15
CA LEU A 148 17.04 -2.18 -2.59
C LEU A 148 17.55 -3.43 -3.30
N PHE A 149 16.83 -3.84 -4.33
CA PHE A 149 17.11 -5.03 -5.11
C PHE A 149 17.18 -4.68 -6.59
N SER A 150 18.21 -5.14 -7.27
CA SER A 150 18.31 -4.99 -8.73
C SER A 150 17.23 -5.84 -9.42
N PRO A 151 16.84 -5.50 -10.65
CA PRO A 151 15.92 -6.34 -11.44
C PRO A 151 16.40 -7.78 -11.59
N ASP A 152 17.71 -7.99 -11.78
CA ASP A 152 18.30 -9.32 -11.91
C ASP A 152 18.17 -10.14 -10.63
N ASP A 153 18.37 -9.50 -9.45
CA ASP A 153 18.18 -10.16 -8.17
C ASP A 153 16.70 -10.49 -7.91
N VAL A 154 15.78 -9.65 -8.36
CA VAL A 154 14.35 -9.93 -8.26
C VAL A 154 14.00 -11.19 -9.04
N GLU A 155 14.45 -11.32 -10.28
CA GLU A 155 14.20 -12.52 -11.09
C GLU A 155 14.92 -13.76 -10.55
N LYS A 156 16.16 -13.60 -10.06
CA LYS A 156 16.91 -14.67 -9.41
C LYS A 156 16.14 -15.23 -8.20
N TYR A 157 15.73 -14.36 -7.28
CA TYR A 157 15.03 -14.79 -6.07
C TYR A 157 13.62 -15.30 -6.34
N ARG A 158 12.95 -14.81 -7.39
CA ARG A 158 11.70 -15.38 -7.86
C ARG A 158 11.86 -16.88 -8.19
N LYS A 159 12.92 -17.21 -8.92
CA LYS A 159 13.23 -18.60 -9.28
C LYS A 159 13.67 -19.44 -8.07
N GLU A 160 14.61 -18.93 -7.28
CA GLU A 160 15.15 -19.64 -6.11
C GLU A 160 14.08 -19.95 -5.04
N LEU A 161 13.14 -19.02 -4.84
CA LEU A 161 12.04 -19.19 -3.89
C LEU A 161 10.80 -19.81 -4.52
N ASN A 162 10.87 -20.21 -5.81
CA ASN A 162 9.75 -20.75 -6.59
C ASN A 162 8.47 -19.89 -6.49
N ILE A 163 8.64 -18.56 -6.66
CA ILE A 163 7.54 -17.60 -6.59
C ILE A 163 6.90 -17.49 -7.99
N LYS A 164 5.58 -17.72 -8.03
CA LYS A 164 4.79 -17.57 -9.26
C LYS A 164 4.90 -16.14 -9.79
N GLU A 165 4.98 -15.98 -11.09
CA GLU A 165 4.89 -14.69 -11.75
C GLU A 165 3.45 -14.16 -11.69
N HIS A 166 3.31 -12.87 -11.38
CA HIS A 166 2.03 -12.19 -11.27
C HIS A 166 2.02 -10.94 -12.14
N ASN A 167 1.20 -10.95 -13.18
CA ASN A 167 1.07 -9.86 -14.15
C ASN A 167 -0.39 -9.74 -14.63
N ASP A 168 -0.65 -8.82 -15.55
CA ASP A 168 -2.00 -8.56 -16.06
C ASP A 168 -2.65 -9.77 -16.74
N ASN A 169 -1.86 -10.73 -17.26
CA ASN A 169 -2.41 -11.94 -17.87
C ASN A 169 -2.78 -13.00 -16.82
N THR A 170 -2.11 -13.01 -15.67
CA THR A 170 -2.35 -13.98 -14.60
C THR A 170 -3.33 -13.48 -13.55
N ILE A 171 -3.60 -12.18 -13.51
CA ILE A 171 -4.30 -11.51 -12.41
C ILE A 171 -5.71 -12.07 -12.14
N LYS A 172 -6.41 -12.51 -13.17
CA LYS A 172 -7.74 -13.14 -13.02
C LYS A 172 -7.62 -14.48 -12.29
N GLN A 173 -6.68 -15.32 -12.70
CA GLN A 173 -6.45 -16.60 -12.02
C GLN A 173 -5.93 -16.38 -10.59
N ASP A 174 -5.03 -15.43 -10.41
CA ASP A 174 -4.49 -15.08 -9.10
C ASP A 174 -5.60 -14.59 -8.13
N PHE A 175 -6.60 -13.89 -8.66
CA PHE A 175 -7.76 -13.46 -7.89
C PHE A 175 -8.63 -14.63 -7.45
N PHE A 176 -8.89 -15.59 -8.33
CA PHE A 176 -9.63 -16.81 -7.96
C PHE A 176 -8.83 -17.69 -6.99
N ASP A 177 -7.54 -17.90 -7.24
CA ASP A 177 -6.66 -18.64 -6.33
C ASP A 177 -6.69 -18.01 -4.91
N PHE A 178 -6.64 -16.67 -4.82
CA PHE A 178 -6.73 -15.94 -3.56
C PHE A 178 -8.07 -16.12 -2.84
N LEU A 179 -9.17 -16.19 -3.56
CA LEU A 179 -10.47 -16.48 -2.95
C LEU A 179 -10.57 -17.94 -2.49
N GLU A 180 -9.97 -18.86 -3.23
CA GLU A 180 -9.94 -20.30 -2.91
C GLU A 180 -9.04 -20.64 -1.71
N GLU A 181 -8.07 -19.78 -1.35
CA GLU A 181 -7.28 -19.95 -0.12
C GLU A 181 -8.16 -20.00 1.16
N ARG A 182 -9.35 -19.40 1.15
CA ARG A 182 -10.31 -19.34 2.29
C ARG A 182 -9.67 -18.96 3.63
N ASP A 183 -8.64 -18.12 3.61
CA ASP A 183 -7.99 -17.61 4.81
C ASP A 183 -8.90 -16.61 5.54
N TYR A 184 -9.84 -17.14 6.34
CA TYR A 184 -10.84 -16.38 7.09
C TYR A 184 -10.62 -16.51 8.60
N SER A 185 -9.73 -15.68 9.15
CA SER A 185 -9.64 -15.56 10.62
C SER A 185 -10.88 -14.90 11.23
N LEU A 186 -11.46 -13.92 10.52
CA LEU A 186 -12.76 -13.30 10.75
C LEU A 186 -13.52 -13.24 9.42
N SER A 187 -14.83 -13.04 9.46
CA SER A 187 -15.68 -13.02 8.26
C SER A 187 -15.42 -11.85 7.30
N TYR A 188 -14.63 -10.88 7.68
CA TYR A 188 -14.50 -9.54 7.07
C TYR A 188 -14.32 -9.50 5.55
N LYS A 189 -13.53 -10.41 4.97
CA LYS A 189 -13.28 -10.44 3.52
C LYS A 189 -14.56 -10.66 2.71
N MET A 190 -15.43 -11.55 3.18
CA MET A 190 -16.63 -11.96 2.45
C MET A 190 -17.69 -10.85 2.37
N PRO A 191 -18.15 -10.24 3.49
CA PRO A 191 -19.09 -9.12 3.44
C PRO A 191 -18.51 -7.91 2.72
N PHE A 192 -17.21 -7.65 2.86
CA PHE A 192 -16.54 -6.57 2.14
C PHE A 192 -16.63 -6.76 0.63
N MET A 193 -16.20 -7.92 0.12
CA MET A 193 -16.18 -8.17 -1.32
C MET A 193 -17.60 -8.25 -1.91
N LEU A 194 -18.56 -8.84 -1.19
CA LEU A 194 -19.96 -8.82 -1.60
C LEU A 194 -20.55 -7.41 -1.66
N SER A 195 -20.17 -6.53 -0.72
CA SER A 195 -20.58 -5.13 -0.73
C SER A 195 -19.95 -4.36 -1.88
N PHE A 196 -18.66 -4.62 -2.18
CA PHE A 196 -17.98 -4.05 -3.32
C PHE A 196 -18.66 -4.46 -4.64
N ILE A 197 -18.92 -5.76 -4.85
CA ILE A 197 -19.58 -6.27 -6.06
C ILE A 197 -20.96 -5.66 -6.26
N LYS A 198 -21.68 -5.37 -5.17
CA LYS A 198 -22.99 -4.73 -5.24
C LYS A 198 -22.91 -3.24 -5.61
N ALA A 199 -21.81 -2.57 -5.25
CA ALA A 199 -21.63 -1.13 -5.43
C ALA A 199 -20.83 -0.76 -6.68
N VAL A 200 -20.09 -1.71 -7.26
CA VAL A 200 -19.22 -1.47 -8.42
C VAL A 200 -20.01 -1.03 -9.65
N ASN A 201 -19.49 -0.02 -10.33
CA ASN A 201 -20.05 0.50 -11.57
C ASN A 201 -19.44 -0.19 -12.82
N THR A 202 -19.81 0.26 -13.99
CA THR A 202 -19.40 -0.32 -15.29
C THR A 202 -17.93 -0.13 -15.65
N ILE A 203 -17.18 0.67 -14.90
CA ILE A 203 -15.74 0.91 -15.10
C ILE A 203 -14.87 0.29 -13.99
N GLY A 204 -15.49 -0.46 -13.07
CA GLY A 204 -14.76 -1.14 -12.00
C GLY A 204 -14.60 -0.33 -10.72
N ASP A 205 -15.27 0.80 -10.57
CA ASP A 205 -15.21 1.70 -9.44
C ASP A 205 -16.43 1.55 -8.53
N ALA A 206 -16.21 1.59 -7.22
CA ALA A 206 -17.25 1.60 -6.21
C ALA A 206 -17.06 2.77 -5.24
N ASP A 207 -18.12 3.55 -5.02
CA ASP A 207 -18.13 4.57 -3.96
C ASP A 207 -17.93 3.91 -2.60
N ILE A 208 -16.95 4.39 -1.81
CA ILE A 208 -16.59 3.79 -0.53
C ILE A 208 -17.74 3.80 0.45
N GLU A 209 -18.60 4.84 0.45
CA GLU A 209 -19.73 4.93 1.36
C GLU A 209 -20.79 3.86 1.03
N LYS A 210 -21.00 3.56 -0.25
CA LYS A 210 -21.90 2.45 -0.66
C LYS A 210 -21.34 1.08 -0.24
N VAL A 211 -20.04 0.88 -0.38
CA VAL A 211 -19.39 -0.35 0.10
C VAL A 211 -19.51 -0.46 1.61
N LEU A 212 -19.25 0.63 2.33
CA LEU A 212 -19.36 0.72 3.78
C LEU A 212 -20.80 0.47 4.26
N ASP A 213 -21.80 1.02 3.58
CA ASP A 213 -23.22 0.77 3.88
C ASP A 213 -23.58 -0.72 3.79
N GLY A 214 -23.14 -1.36 2.70
CA GLY A 214 -23.34 -2.80 2.53
C GLY A 214 -22.64 -3.62 3.60
N TYR A 215 -21.40 -3.24 3.91
CA TYR A 215 -20.58 -3.91 4.92
C TYR A 215 -21.17 -3.78 6.34
N ILE A 216 -21.53 -2.57 6.75
CA ILE A 216 -22.21 -2.31 8.04
C ILE A 216 -23.57 -3.02 8.09
N GLY A 217 -24.33 -2.91 7.00
CA GLY A 217 -25.67 -3.50 6.89
C GLY A 217 -25.65 -5.02 7.07
N PHE A 218 -24.60 -5.70 6.61
CA PHE A 218 -24.44 -7.13 6.85
C PHE A 218 -24.35 -7.46 8.35
N TYR A 219 -23.50 -6.78 9.10
CA TYR A 219 -23.34 -7.03 10.54
C TYR A 219 -24.53 -6.55 11.35
N GLN A 220 -25.12 -5.41 10.97
CA GLN A 220 -26.34 -4.92 11.63
C GLN A 220 -27.49 -5.91 11.48
N ASN A 221 -27.70 -6.48 10.30
CA ASN A 221 -28.71 -7.49 10.08
C ASN A 221 -28.53 -8.74 10.97
N ARG A 222 -27.29 -9.15 11.22
CA ARG A 222 -27.01 -10.25 12.14
C ARG A 222 -27.39 -9.90 13.59
N ILE A 223 -27.06 -8.69 14.03
CA ILE A 223 -27.43 -8.18 15.35
C ILE A 223 -28.96 -8.14 15.50
N ASP A 224 -29.64 -7.56 14.51
CA ASP A 224 -31.10 -7.40 14.55
C ASP A 224 -31.85 -8.74 14.59
N ARG A 225 -31.23 -9.78 14.02
CA ARG A 225 -31.73 -11.16 14.06
C ARG A 225 -31.29 -11.95 15.31
N GLY A 226 -30.52 -11.33 16.22
CA GLY A 226 -29.99 -12.00 17.40
C GLY A 226 -28.92 -13.07 17.09
N LEU A 227 -28.29 -12.99 15.91
CA LEU A 227 -27.27 -13.93 15.49
C LEU A 227 -25.87 -13.44 15.92
N PRO A 228 -24.91 -14.35 16.13
CA PRO A 228 -23.53 -13.97 16.39
C PRO A 228 -22.98 -13.07 15.28
N VAL A 229 -22.38 -11.94 15.65
CA VAL A 229 -21.80 -10.98 14.69
C VAL A 229 -20.59 -11.59 14.01
N ASP A 230 -19.67 -12.14 14.81
CA ASP A 230 -18.47 -12.83 14.39
C ASP A 230 -17.84 -13.54 15.60
N ARG A 231 -16.63 -14.10 15.47
CA ARG A 231 -15.85 -14.67 16.57
C ARG A 231 -15.60 -13.61 17.67
N SER A 232 -15.32 -14.07 18.89
CA SER A 232 -15.18 -13.22 20.09
C SER A 232 -14.13 -12.11 19.98
N THR A 233 -13.16 -12.25 19.08
CA THR A 233 -12.12 -11.23 18.80
C THR A 233 -12.62 -10.10 17.92
N CYS A 234 -13.80 -10.22 17.31
CA CYS A 234 -14.40 -9.18 16.50
C CYS A 234 -14.91 -8.02 17.39
N PRO A 235 -14.53 -6.78 17.13
CA PRO A 235 -14.96 -5.62 17.93
C PRO A 235 -16.38 -5.13 17.59
N TYR A 236 -17.05 -5.74 16.58
CA TYR A 236 -18.33 -5.23 16.09
C TYR A 236 -19.50 -5.63 17.04
N ASN A 237 -20.29 -4.63 17.37
CA ASN A 237 -21.52 -4.76 18.13
C ASN A 237 -22.44 -3.56 17.83
N GLN A 238 -23.65 -3.54 18.38
CA GLN A 238 -24.63 -2.49 18.13
C GLN A 238 -24.11 -1.05 18.40
N LYS A 239 -23.17 -0.89 19.35
CA LYS A 239 -22.59 0.41 19.67
C LYS A 239 -21.48 0.77 18.69
N THR A 240 -20.56 -0.15 18.40
CA THR A 240 -19.39 0.11 17.54
C THR A 240 -19.78 0.28 16.09
N LEU A 241 -20.83 -0.40 15.59
CA LEU A 241 -21.31 -0.23 14.22
C LEU A 241 -21.89 1.18 13.92
N LYS A 242 -22.20 1.96 14.95
CA LYS A 242 -22.64 3.36 14.79
C LYS A 242 -21.47 4.31 14.47
N ASP A 243 -20.25 3.92 14.81
CA ASP A 243 -19.05 4.71 14.47
C ASP A 243 -18.54 4.37 13.07
N ARG A 244 -19.16 4.99 12.07
CA ARG A 244 -18.83 4.78 10.66
C ARG A 244 -17.34 4.99 10.37
N LYS A 245 -16.70 6.01 11.02
CA LYS A 245 -15.28 6.30 10.79
C LYS A 245 -14.40 5.17 11.30
N ALA A 246 -14.69 4.63 12.47
CA ALA A 246 -13.95 3.49 13.02
C ALA A 246 -14.15 2.23 12.16
N ILE A 247 -15.38 1.97 11.68
CA ILE A 247 -15.65 0.82 10.80
C ILE A 247 -14.97 0.99 9.45
N SER A 248 -15.03 2.18 8.83
CA SER A 248 -14.34 2.46 7.57
C SER A 248 -12.84 2.23 7.69
N ARG A 249 -12.22 2.73 8.76
CA ARG A 249 -10.80 2.49 9.04
C ARG A 249 -10.50 1.00 9.19
N ASN A 250 -11.31 0.28 9.95
CA ASN A 250 -11.13 -1.17 10.12
C ASN A 250 -11.31 -1.92 8.80
N MET A 251 -12.35 -1.60 8.02
CA MET A 251 -12.60 -2.19 6.70
C MET A 251 -11.42 -1.99 5.75
N LEU A 252 -10.83 -0.79 5.74
CA LEU A 252 -9.68 -0.49 4.90
C LEU A 252 -8.40 -1.18 5.41
N THR A 253 -8.17 -1.26 6.72
CA THR A 253 -6.95 -1.85 7.30
C THR A 253 -6.94 -3.37 7.37
N ASN A 254 -8.09 -4.01 7.32
CA ASN A 254 -8.16 -5.46 7.48
C ASN A 254 -8.62 -6.17 6.19
N PRO A 255 -9.91 -6.18 5.77
CA PRO A 255 -10.23 -6.93 4.57
C PRO A 255 -9.67 -6.28 3.30
N PHE A 256 -9.80 -4.96 3.13
CA PHE A 256 -9.35 -4.27 1.91
C PHE A 256 -7.85 -4.43 1.68
N GLU A 257 -7.01 -4.24 2.70
CA GLU A 257 -5.55 -4.34 2.58
C GLU A 257 -5.10 -5.67 1.96
N LYS A 258 -5.79 -6.76 2.24
CA LYS A 258 -5.46 -8.07 1.68
C LYS A 258 -5.65 -8.12 0.16
N PHE A 259 -6.68 -7.46 -0.36
CA PHE A 259 -6.91 -7.32 -1.80
C PHE A 259 -5.97 -6.29 -2.44
N GLU A 260 -5.69 -5.19 -1.75
CA GLU A 260 -4.81 -4.13 -2.24
C GLU A 260 -3.37 -4.61 -2.36
N ARG A 261 -2.87 -5.34 -1.39
CA ARG A 261 -1.53 -5.92 -1.39
C ARG A 261 -1.28 -6.84 -2.58
N LYS A 262 -2.32 -7.56 -3.02
CA LYS A 262 -2.28 -8.43 -4.20
C LYS A 262 -2.69 -7.70 -5.50
N ARG A 263 -2.80 -6.37 -5.46
CA ARG A 263 -3.13 -5.51 -6.61
C ARG A 263 -4.51 -5.74 -7.22
N PHE A 264 -5.43 -6.41 -6.51
CA PHE A 264 -6.78 -6.62 -7.01
C PHE A 264 -7.65 -5.39 -6.87
N LEU A 265 -7.48 -4.63 -5.78
CA LEU A 265 -8.20 -3.41 -5.49
C LEU A 265 -7.26 -2.26 -5.16
N TYR A 266 -7.70 -1.05 -5.44
CA TYR A 266 -7.02 0.21 -5.11
C TYR A 266 -8.00 1.16 -4.44
N TYR A 267 -7.52 1.98 -3.51
CA TYR A 267 -8.31 3.01 -2.87
C TYR A 267 -7.80 4.40 -3.20
N SER A 268 -8.66 5.25 -3.74
CA SER A 268 -8.40 6.68 -3.92
C SER A 268 -9.17 7.45 -2.86
N LYS A 269 -8.44 7.99 -1.88
CA LYS A 269 -9.02 8.80 -0.80
C LYS A 269 -9.67 10.07 -1.35
N ASP A 270 -9.00 10.74 -2.29
CA ASP A 270 -9.46 12.02 -2.87
C ASP A 270 -10.77 11.87 -3.66
N LEU A 271 -10.94 10.73 -4.31
CA LEU A 271 -12.15 10.40 -5.05
C LEU A 271 -13.17 9.64 -4.21
N SER A 272 -12.80 9.22 -3.00
CA SER A 272 -13.62 8.35 -2.13
C SER A 272 -14.10 7.08 -2.84
N VAL A 273 -13.22 6.47 -3.65
CA VAL A 273 -13.55 5.34 -4.53
C VAL A 273 -12.61 4.17 -4.27
N ILE A 274 -13.17 2.97 -4.22
CA ILE A 274 -12.44 1.70 -4.33
C ILE A 274 -12.56 1.22 -5.77
N SER A 275 -11.43 1.05 -6.44
CA SER A 275 -11.36 0.63 -7.84
C SER A 275 -10.82 -0.80 -7.93
N MET A 276 -11.42 -1.64 -8.75
CA MET A 276 -10.81 -2.90 -9.14
C MET A 276 -9.67 -2.64 -10.13
N ASN A 277 -8.63 -3.46 -10.07
CA ASN A 277 -7.57 -3.43 -11.07
C ASN A 277 -8.17 -3.53 -12.48
N HIS A 278 -7.80 -2.61 -13.35
CA HIS A 278 -8.39 -2.51 -14.69
C HIS A 278 -8.19 -3.81 -15.51
N ALA A 279 -7.00 -4.41 -15.46
CA ALA A 279 -6.72 -5.66 -16.17
C ALA A 279 -7.58 -6.81 -15.61
N LEU A 280 -7.80 -6.84 -14.29
CA LEU A 280 -8.70 -7.82 -13.67
C LEU A 280 -10.15 -7.57 -14.09
N TYR A 281 -10.63 -6.31 -13.91
CA TYR A 281 -12.03 -5.98 -14.18
C TYR A 281 -12.43 -6.26 -15.63
N SER A 282 -11.55 -5.91 -16.60
CA SER A 282 -11.80 -6.14 -18.02
C SER A 282 -11.84 -7.62 -18.44
N GLN A 283 -11.25 -8.50 -17.64
CA GLN A 283 -11.26 -9.95 -17.87
C GLN A 283 -12.42 -10.67 -17.17
N MET A 284 -13.14 -10.00 -16.26
CA MET A 284 -14.26 -10.61 -15.53
C MET A 284 -15.52 -10.66 -16.39
N THR A 285 -16.08 -11.84 -16.52
CA THR A 285 -17.36 -12.08 -17.18
C THR A 285 -18.52 -12.08 -16.18
N GLU A 286 -19.77 -12.02 -16.64
CA GLU A 286 -20.96 -12.18 -15.79
C GLU A 286 -20.98 -13.53 -15.03
N GLU A 287 -20.45 -14.58 -15.67
CA GLU A 287 -20.31 -15.90 -15.04
C GLU A 287 -19.28 -15.87 -13.92
N ASP A 288 -18.15 -15.18 -14.14
CA ASP A 288 -17.11 -15.01 -13.12
C ASP A 288 -17.70 -14.25 -11.88
N TRP A 289 -18.44 -13.19 -12.12
CA TRP A 289 -19.09 -12.44 -11.04
C TRP A 289 -20.11 -13.27 -10.27
N THR A 290 -20.85 -14.13 -10.98
CA THR A 290 -21.80 -15.05 -10.38
C THR A 290 -21.06 -16.07 -9.51
N ARG A 291 -20.01 -16.70 -10.05
CA ARG A 291 -19.15 -17.65 -9.32
C ARG A 291 -18.58 -17.02 -8.03
N VAL A 292 -18.05 -15.80 -8.11
CA VAL A 292 -17.50 -15.09 -6.93
C VAL A 292 -18.58 -14.87 -5.88
N LYS A 293 -19.76 -14.41 -6.26
CA LYS A 293 -20.89 -14.19 -5.33
C LYS A 293 -21.34 -15.49 -4.66
N GLU A 294 -21.48 -16.56 -5.43
CA GLU A 294 -21.88 -17.88 -4.93
C GLU A 294 -20.85 -18.41 -3.95
N GLN A 295 -19.58 -18.41 -4.32
CA GLN A 295 -18.48 -18.85 -3.45
C GLN A 295 -18.45 -18.09 -2.13
N LEU A 296 -18.45 -16.75 -2.16
CA LEU A 296 -18.41 -15.94 -0.94
C LEU A 296 -19.65 -16.11 -0.07
N THR A 297 -20.81 -16.34 -0.68
CA THR A 297 -22.07 -16.61 0.04
C THR A 297 -22.02 -17.98 0.72
N GLU A 298 -21.53 -18.99 0.03
CA GLU A 298 -21.33 -20.33 0.57
C GLU A 298 -20.30 -20.30 1.71
N ASP A 299 -19.16 -19.66 1.48
CA ASP A 299 -18.11 -19.52 2.51
C ASP A 299 -18.63 -18.81 3.77
N LEU A 300 -19.50 -17.78 3.62
CA LEU A 300 -20.18 -17.14 4.75
C LEU A 300 -21.10 -18.11 5.50
N LYS A 301 -21.89 -18.91 4.79
CA LYS A 301 -22.75 -19.91 5.43
C LYS A 301 -21.92 -20.91 6.21
N ASN A 302 -20.87 -21.46 5.61
CA ASN A 302 -20.00 -22.44 6.25
C ASN A 302 -19.27 -21.83 7.46
N TYR A 303 -18.74 -20.62 7.33
CA TYR A 303 -18.08 -19.89 8.43
C TYR A 303 -18.98 -19.72 9.65
N TYR A 304 -20.24 -19.31 9.44
CA TYR A 304 -21.16 -19.11 10.54
C TYR A 304 -21.81 -20.41 11.06
N ALA A 305 -21.91 -21.44 10.23
CA ALA A 305 -22.33 -22.76 10.67
C ALA A 305 -21.35 -23.37 11.69
N GLU A 306 -20.04 -23.21 11.46
CA GLU A 306 -18.99 -23.60 12.40
C GLU A 306 -19.08 -22.87 13.75
N MET A 307 -19.66 -21.68 13.77
CA MET A 307 -19.86 -20.87 14.99
C MET A 307 -21.17 -21.20 15.73
N GLY A 308 -21.97 -22.16 15.21
CA GLY A 308 -23.30 -22.49 15.79
C GLY A 308 -24.37 -21.41 15.54
N GLY A 309 -24.16 -20.54 14.55
CA GLY A 309 -25.06 -19.45 14.19
C GLY A 309 -25.52 -19.56 12.72
N ILE A 310 -26.51 -20.39 12.49
CA ILE A 310 -27.24 -20.45 11.21
C ILE A 310 -28.28 -19.32 11.14
#